data_0c86b235a3fc8de0838373aa8eb1a95e
#
_entry.id   0c86b235a3fc8de0838373aa8eb1a95e
#
_cell.length_a   1.000
_cell.length_b   1.000
_cell.length_c   1.000
_cell.angle_alpha   90.00
_cell.angle_beta   90.00
_cell.angle_gamma   90.00
#
_symmetry.space_group_name_H-M   'P 1'
#
loop_
_entity.id
_entity.type
_entity.pdbx_description
1 polymer ?
#
loop_
_entity_poly.entity_id
_entity_poly.type
_entity_poly.pdbx_seq_one_letter_code
_entity_poly.pdbx_strand_id
1 'polypeptide(L)'
;MEQSYCYSFRFCCDPGFNDRREIASLQRFVREAQIDDVAVFCNVEELNTGHMTEEEQETIWLRLLSDVQTALAPEGVQLSVTHWHSLMHADLGKTLPQCQPFRRMVDMDGREANLCVCPMCESWQTYFAGLYARYAALSPHILWVEDDFRLHNHDPLHWGGCFCRAHMREYARRAGKPELTREEFVRGILQPGEVHPYRKIWLDVNRETMTALAGRIGQAVRQVSPTVKVGLMSSVPYIHAAEGRSWYGILRGLAAGQPPVSRIHLPAYQETAPGQYLLRFNMVSMHNRALLPPETEIYPELENYPYSLFAKSRAFTRFQLLSSLPLNLKGMTIDLFDLNGSGIVFSDGYQ
;
A
#
# COMPACT_ATOMS: atom_id res chain seq x y z
N MET A 1 -6.90 -30.04 -1.69
CA MET A 1 -5.59 -29.60 -1.19
C MET A 1 -5.87 -28.65 -0.04
N GLU A 2 -5.45 -28.99 1.17
CA GLU A 2 -5.46 -28.05 2.28
C GLU A 2 -4.65 -26.82 1.85
N GLN A 3 -5.26 -25.65 1.91
CA GLN A 3 -4.57 -24.39 1.64
C GLN A 3 -3.56 -24.18 2.77
N SER A 4 -2.28 -24.41 2.51
CA SER A 4 -1.22 -24.12 3.48
C SER A 4 -1.23 -22.61 3.82
N TYR A 5 -0.98 -22.31 5.08
CA TYR A 5 -0.77 -20.94 5.56
C TYR A 5 0.51 -20.40 4.93
N CYS A 6 0.52 -19.12 4.52
CA CYS A 6 1.64 -18.49 3.80
C CYS A 6 2.34 -17.47 4.68
N TYR A 7 3.62 -17.70 4.99
CA TYR A 7 4.49 -16.70 5.61
C TYR A 7 5.17 -15.89 4.52
N SER A 8 4.72 -14.64 4.35
CA SER A 8 5.25 -13.70 3.35
C SER A 8 6.21 -12.71 4.02
N PHE A 9 7.50 -12.86 3.80
CA PHE A 9 8.53 -12.01 4.36
C PHE A 9 8.70 -10.75 3.51
N ARG A 10 8.62 -9.58 4.14
CA ARG A 10 8.86 -8.28 3.48
C ARG A 10 10.36 -8.00 3.47
N PHE A 11 10.92 -7.87 2.29
CA PHE A 11 12.37 -7.74 2.07
C PHE A 11 12.73 -6.46 1.34
N CYS A 12 13.75 -5.78 1.84
CA CYS A 12 14.34 -4.60 1.22
C CYS A 12 15.86 -4.76 1.11
N CYS A 13 16.41 -4.30 -0.01
CA CYS A 13 17.84 -4.06 -0.18
C CYS A 13 18.05 -2.83 -1.07
N ASP A 14 19.26 -2.26 -1.04
CA ASP A 14 19.64 -1.13 -1.87
C ASP A 14 20.21 -1.64 -3.21
N PRO A 15 19.47 -1.47 -4.34
CA PRO A 15 19.93 -1.97 -5.64
C PRO A 15 21.27 -1.38 -6.08
N GLY A 16 22.20 -2.25 -6.42
CA GLY A 16 23.55 -1.86 -6.86
C GLY A 16 24.54 -1.53 -5.74
N PHE A 17 24.07 -1.47 -4.49
CA PHE A 17 24.95 -1.24 -3.32
C PHE A 17 25.18 -2.53 -2.52
N ASN A 18 24.12 -3.19 -2.06
CA ASN A 18 24.25 -4.38 -1.21
C ASN A 18 23.42 -5.58 -1.69
N ASP A 19 22.70 -5.46 -2.81
CA ASP A 19 21.76 -6.43 -3.34
C ASP A 19 22.32 -7.87 -3.39
N ARG A 20 23.52 -8.08 -3.89
CA ARG A 20 24.13 -9.43 -3.97
C ARG A 20 24.33 -10.07 -2.60
N ARG A 21 24.79 -9.30 -1.63
CA ARG A 21 25.00 -9.78 -0.27
C ARG A 21 23.68 -10.11 0.38
N GLU A 22 22.71 -9.21 0.22
CA GLU A 22 21.38 -9.37 0.86
C GLU A 22 20.56 -10.47 0.22
N ILE A 23 20.67 -10.71 -1.09
CA ILE A 23 20.05 -11.88 -1.74
C ILE A 23 20.64 -13.19 -1.20
N ALA A 24 21.94 -13.27 -0.96
CA ALA A 24 22.56 -14.44 -0.35
C ALA A 24 22.10 -14.65 1.11
N SER A 25 21.96 -13.55 1.87
CA SER A 25 21.40 -13.57 3.23
C SER A 25 19.94 -14.01 3.21
N LEU A 26 19.17 -13.54 2.23
CA LEU A 26 17.76 -13.91 2.03
C LEU A 26 17.61 -15.41 1.77
N GLN A 27 18.42 -16.00 0.90
CA GLN A 27 18.39 -17.45 0.62
C GLN A 27 18.62 -18.29 1.90
N ARG A 28 19.52 -17.84 2.75
CA ARG A 28 19.72 -18.48 4.06
C ARG A 28 18.52 -18.30 4.96
N PHE A 29 18.00 -17.08 5.08
CA PHE A 29 16.90 -16.73 5.97
C PHE A 29 15.62 -17.50 5.62
N VAL A 30 15.24 -17.57 4.33
CA VAL A 30 14.00 -18.25 3.92
C VAL A 30 14.02 -19.74 4.25
N ARG A 31 15.19 -20.39 4.21
CA ARG A 31 15.35 -21.79 4.63
C ARG A 31 15.23 -21.98 6.14
N GLU A 32 15.92 -21.14 6.91
CA GLU A 32 15.99 -21.24 8.37
C GLU A 32 14.64 -20.86 9.01
N ALA A 33 13.97 -19.82 8.49
CA ALA A 33 12.68 -19.32 8.98
C ALA A 33 11.45 -19.97 8.33
N GLN A 34 11.64 -20.90 7.37
CA GLN A 34 10.55 -21.56 6.64
C GLN A 34 9.57 -20.59 5.98
N ILE A 35 10.10 -19.61 5.29
CA ILE A 35 9.32 -18.59 4.55
C ILE A 35 8.78 -19.20 3.25
N ASP A 36 7.52 -18.90 2.92
CA ASP A 36 6.83 -19.39 1.71
C ASP A 36 6.83 -18.38 0.57
N ASP A 37 6.88 -17.09 0.89
CA ASP A 37 6.79 -15.99 -0.07
C ASP A 37 7.66 -14.82 0.38
N VAL A 38 8.30 -14.14 -0.57
CA VAL A 38 9.09 -12.94 -0.30
C VAL A 38 8.49 -11.77 -1.05
N ALA A 39 7.97 -10.78 -0.30
CA ALA A 39 7.47 -9.53 -0.84
C ALA A 39 8.60 -8.50 -0.90
N VAL A 40 9.18 -8.31 -2.08
CA VAL A 40 10.28 -7.37 -2.29
C VAL A 40 9.75 -5.96 -2.39
N PHE A 41 10.29 -5.07 -1.58
CA PHE A 41 10.02 -3.64 -1.66
C PHE A 41 10.78 -3.00 -2.81
N CYS A 42 10.04 -2.31 -3.66
CA CYS A 42 10.59 -1.47 -4.71
C CYS A 42 10.37 0.00 -4.37
N ASN A 43 11.44 0.78 -4.42
CA ASN A 43 11.41 2.23 -4.26
C ASN A 43 10.84 2.68 -2.90
N VAL A 44 11.32 2.07 -1.81
CA VAL A 44 10.92 2.43 -0.44
C VAL A 44 11.22 3.90 -0.14
N GLU A 45 10.55 4.43 0.88
CA GLU A 45 10.58 5.85 1.23
C GLU A 45 12.01 6.37 1.46
N GLU A 46 12.82 5.60 2.14
CA GLU A 46 14.20 5.94 2.48
C GLU A 46 15.15 5.96 1.28
N LEU A 47 14.90 5.13 0.28
CA LEU A 47 15.73 4.97 -0.91
C LEU A 47 15.14 5.66 -2.14
N ASN A 48 13.91 6.15 -2.06
CA ASN A 48 13.20 6.64 -3.22
C ASN A 48 13.64 8.04 -3.66
N THR A 49 13.54 8.28 -4.96
CA THR A 49 13.79 9.57 -5.59
C THR A 49 12.51 10.28 -6.08
N GLY A 50 11.34 9.72 -5.80
CA GLY A 50 10.04 10.17 -6.26
C GLY A 50 9.31 9.06 -7.04
N HIS A 51 8.39 9.43 -7.93
CA HIS A 51 7.77 8.46 -8.83
C HIS A 51 8.83 7.87 -9.75
N MET A 52 8.99 6.55 -9.71
CA MET A 52 9.93 5.79 -10.52
C MET A 52 9.71 6.04 -12.01
N THR A 53 10.76 6.27 -12.78
CA THR A 53 10.68 6.32 -14.24
C THR A 53 10.54 4.90 -14.82
N GLU A 54 10.11 4.78 -16.09
CA GLU A 54 10.08 3.48 -16.77
C GLU A 54 11.47 2.89 -16.92
N GLU A 55 12.47 3.72 -17.20
CA GLU A 55 13.88 3.31 -17.30
C GLU A 55 14.40 2.79 -15.95
N GLU A 56 14.13 3.46 -14.83
CA GLU A 56 14.50 2.98 -13.49
C GLU A 56 13.81 1.66 -13.16
N GLN A 57 12.53 1.50 -13.54
CA GLN A 57 11.83 0.24 -13.34
C GLN A 57 12.51 -0.90 -14.11
N GLU A 58 12.85 -0.68 -15.38
CA GLU A 58 13.43 -1.70 -16.24
C GLU A 58 14.88 -2.04 -15.86
N THR A 59 15.72 -1.04 -15.63
CA THR A 59 17.16 -1.22 -15.46
C THR A 59 17.56 -1.55 -14.04
N ILE A 60 16.75 -1.18 -13.05
CA ILE A 60 17.05 -1.37 -11.62
C ILE A 60 16.12 -2.43 -11.03
N TRP A 61 14.82 -2.13 -10.98
CA TRP A 61 13.89 -2.90 -10.14
C TRP A 61 13.47 -4.23 -10.76
N LEU A 62 13.15 -4.29 -12.06
CA LEU A 62 12.83 -5.57 -12.71
C LEU A 62 14.04 -6.50 -12.73
N ARG A 63 15.25 -5.95 -12.84
CA ARG A 63 16.48 -6.72 -12.74
C ARG A 63 16.66 -7.30 -11.34
N LEU A 64 16.55 -6.46 -10.29
CA LEU A 64 16.62 -6.92 -8.89
C LEU A 64 15.59 -8.02 -8.62
N LEU A 65 14.34 -7.81 -9.03
CA LEU A 65 13.26 -8.79 -8.85
C LEU A 65 13.56 -10.11 -9.55
N SER A 66 14.13 -10.08 -10.76
CA SER A 66 14.56 -11.27 -11.50
C SER A 66 15.69 -12.01 -10.79
N ASP A 67 16.66 -11.27 -10.24
CA ASP A 67 17.77 -11.85 -9.48
C ASP A 67 17.27 -12.51 -8.19
N VAL A 68 16.35 -11.85 -7.45
CA VAL A 68 15.70 -12.43 -6.27
C VAL A 68 14.88 -13.66 -6.64
N GLN A 69 14.06 -13.60 -7.68
CA GLN A 69 13.25 -14.73 -8.14
C GLN A 69 14.12 -15.94 -8.48
N THR A 70 15.24 -15.71 -9.16
CA THR A 70 16.22 -16.75 -9.51
C THR A 70 16.84 -17.37 -8.25
N ALA A 71 17.14 -16.54 -7.25
CA ALA A 71 17.70 -16.99 -5.98
C ALA A 71 16.70 -17.79 -5.13
N LEU A 72 15.43 -17.46 -5.19
CA LEU A 72 14.36 -18.12 -4.42
C LEU A 72 13.87 -19.43 -5.05
N ALA A 73 14.01 -19.58 -6.37
CA ALA A 73 13.49 -20.73 -7.11
C ALA A 73 13.97 -22.10 -6.58
N PRO A 74 15.26 -22.31 -6.21
CA PRO A 74 15.73 -23.57 -5.66
C PRO A 74 15.09 -23.94 -4.29
N GLU A 75 14.64 -22.93 -3.55
CA GLU A 75 14.01 -23.08 -2.22
C GLU A 75 12.50 -23.31 -2.32
N GLY A 76 11.91 -23.19 -3.52
CA GLY A 76 10.47 -23.29 -3.73
C GLY A 76 9.67 -22.11 -3.18
N VAL A 77 10.36 -20.99 -2.89
CA VAL A 77 9.77 -19.78 -2.30
C VAL A 77 9.24 -18.87 -3.40
N GLN A 78 8.04 -18.34 -3.20
CA GLN A 78 7.39 -17.45 -4.16
C GLN A 78 7.93 -16.01 -4.07
N LEU A 79 7.81 -15.26 -5.18
CA LEU A 79 8.09 -13.83 -5.23
C LEU A 79 6.78 -13.06 -5.22
N SER A 80 6.64 -12.12 -4.30
CA SER A 80 5.66 -11.01 -4.34
C SER A 80 6.37 -9.68 -4.50
N VAL A 81 5.66 -8.64 -4.93
CA VAL A 81 6.24 -7.31 -5.13
C VAL A 81 5.41 -6.28 -4.39
N THR A 82 6.07 -5.43 -3.61
CA THR A 82 5.50 -4.23 -3.01
C THR A 82 6.11 -3.01 -3.66
N HIS A 83 5.34 -2.29 -4.46
CA HIS A 83 5.73 -0.96 -4.91
C HIS A 83 5.32 0.05 -3.85
N TRP A 84 6.31 0.67 -3.18
CA TRP A 84 6.09 1.47 -1.97
C TRP A 84 5.19 2.68 -2.19
N HIS A 85 5.27 3.30 -3.36
CA HIS A 85 4.52 4.52 -3.62
C HIS A 85 3.43 4.33 -4.68
N SER A 86 2.18 4.65 -4.32
CA SER A 86 1.11 4.87 -5.28
C SER A 86 0.92 6.37 -5.54
N LEU A 87 0.22 7.08 -4.67
CA LEU A 87 0.03 8.54 -4.75
C LEU A 87 1.17 9.33 -4.10
N MET A 88 2.10 8.70 -3.43
CA MET A 88 3.16 9.15 -2.52
C MET A 88 2.66 9.40 -1.09
N HIS A 89 3.40 8.89 -0.11
CA HIS A 89 3.12 9.14 1.31
C HIS A 89 3.37 10.60 1.69
N ALA A 90 4.49 11.16 1.18
CA ALA A 90 4.90 12.53 1.43
C ALA A 90 5.82 13.05 0.31
N ASP A 91 5.94 14.38 0.19
CA ASP A 91 6.84 15.00 -0.78
C ASP A 91 8.33 14.83 -0.42
N LEU A 92 8.67 14.72 0.86
CA LEU A 92 10.05 14.57 1.36
C LEU A 92 11.04 15.60 0.78
N GLY A 93 10.57 16.80 0.48
CA GLY A 93 11.37 17.86 -0.13
C GLY A 93 11.68 17.67 -1.62
N LYS A 94 11.09 16.68 -2.28
CA LYS A 94 11.26 16.36 -3.69
C LYS A 94 10.17 16.99 -4.55
N THR A 95 10.42 17.01 -5.86
CA THR A 95 9.48 17.56 -6.87
C THR A 95 9.38 16.62 -8.05
N LEU A 96 8.24 16.65 -8.74
CA LEU A 96 8.08 15.91 -10.00
C LEU A 96 9.10 16.37 -11.06
N PRO A 97 9.81 15.44 -11.72
CA PRO A 97 10.66 15.77 -12.83
C PRO A 97 9.84 16.21 -14.06
N GLN A 98 10.47 16.97 -14.96
CA GLN A 98 9.80 17.47 -16.18
C GLN A 98 9.24 16.37 -17.08
N CYS A 99 9.86 15.17 -17.05
CA CYS A 99 9.41 14.01 -17.83
C CYS A 99 8.13 13.36 -17.28
N GLN A 100 7.70 13.75 -16.07
CA GLN A 100 6.50 13.23 -15.42
C GLN A 100 5.48 14.37 -15.20
N PRO A 101 4.75 14.82 -16.22
CA PRO A 101 3.83 15.94 -16.13
C PRO A 101 2.52 15.53 -15.42
N PHE A 102 2.65 14.96 -14.22
CA PHE A 102 1.52 14.53 -13.42
C PHE A 102 0.86 15.70 -12.72
N ARG A 103 -0.47 15.70 -12.69
CA ARG A 103 -1.21 16.68 -11.89
C ARG A 103 -1.03 16.35 -10.42
N ARG A 104 -0.58 17.35 -9.66
CA ARG A 104 -0.36 17.22 -8.23
C ARG A 104 -1.67 17.33 -7.45
N MET A 105 -1.68 16.75 -6.26
CA MET A 105 -2.78 16.85 -5.31
C MET A 105 -2.83 18.25 -4.70
N VAL A 106 -4.04 18.71 -4.39
CA VAL A 106 -4.30 20.01 -3.74
C VAL A 106 -5.17 19.76 -2.52
N ASP A 107 -4.80 20.33 -1.38
CA ASP A 107 -5.57 20.22 -0.15
C ASP A 107 -6.75 21.21 -0.05
N MET A 108 -7.46 21.16 1.08
CA MET A 108 -8.63 22.00 1.32
C MET A 108 -8.31 23.51 1.37
N ASP A 109 -7.09 23.88 1.75
CA ASP A 109 -6.64 25.28 1.85
C ASP A 109 -6.06 25.78 0.52
N GLY A 110 -5.91 24.89 -0.47
CA GLY A 110 -5.36 25.19 -1.79
C GLY A 110 -3.86 25.04 -1.89
N ARG A 111 -3.23 24.43 -0.89
CA ARG A 111 -1.83 24.07 -0.97
C ARG A 111 -1.67 22.93 -1.98
N GLU A 112 -0.77 23.11 -2.92
CA GLU A 112 -0.42 22.08 -3.89
C GLU A 112 0.80 21.30 -3.41
N ALA A 113 0.74 19.97 -3.51
CA ALA A 113 1.89 19.10 -3.26
C ALA A 113 2.99 19.33 -4.29
N ASN A 114 4.22 18.94 -3.98
CA ASN A 114 5.32 18.96 -4.96
C ASN A 114 5.44 17.63 -5.69
N LEU A 115 5.10 16.50 -5.03
CA LEU A 115 5.29 15.15 -5.54
C LEU A 115 4.02 14.29 -5.48
N CYS A 116 3.18 14.47 -4.44
CA CYS A 116 1.95 13.69 -4.30
C CYS A 116 0.97 13.98 -5.44
N VAL A 117 0.52 12.94 -6.14
CA VAL A 117 -0.25 13.07 -7.37
C VAL A 117 -1.75 12.96 -7.15
N CYS A 118 -2.51 13.64 -7.99
CA CYS A 118 -3.96 13.57 -8.00
C CYS A 118 -4.45 12.27 -8.65
N PRO A 119 -5.29 11.47 -7.99
CA PRO A 119 -5.80 10.22 -8.56
C PRO A 119 -6.68 10.39 -9.82
N MET A 120 -7.16 11.59 -10.12
CA MET A 120 -7.82 11.91 -11.41
C MET A 120 -6.83 12.31 -12.51
N CYS A 121 -5.52 12.21 -12.31
CA CYS A 121 -4.53 12.51 -13.34
C CYS A 121 -4.42 11.34 -14.32
N GLU A 122 -4.95 11.48 -15.52
CA GLU A 122 -5.02 10.40 -16.50
C GLU A 122 -3.62 9.90 -16.94
N SER A 123 -2.67 10.81 -17.13
CA SER A 123 -1.28 10.46 -17.47
C SER A 123 -0.63 9.63 -16.36
N TRP A 124 -0.86 10.00 -15.09
CA TRP A 124 -0.38 9.20 -13.96
C TRP A 124 -1.11 7.85 -13.83
N GLN A 125 -2.42 7.81 -14.04
CA GLN A 125 -3.17 6.54 -14.02
C GLN A 125 -2.64 5.56 -15.08
N THR A 126 -2.32 6.07 -16.28
CA THR A 126 -1.73 5.26 -17.36
C THR A 126 -0.35 4.76 -16.98
N TYR A 127 0.50 5.64 -16.47
CA TYR A 127 1.83 5.30 -15.95
C TYR A 127 1.75 4.23 -14.87
N PHE A 128 0.91 4.43 -13.85
CA PHE A 128 0.84 3.55 -12.68
C PHE A 128 0.28 2.17 -13.04
N ALA A 129 -0.75 2.10 -13.87
CA ALA A 129 -1.26 0.84 -14.40
C ALA A 129 -0.22 0.10 -15.26
N GLY A 130 0.55 0.84 -16.07
CA GLY A 130 1.65 0.29 -16.86
C GLY A 130 2.79 -0.27 -16.00
N LEU A 131 3.11 0.41 -14.89
CA LEU A 131 4.10 -0.04 -13.92
C LEU A 131 3.72 -1.40 -13.31
N TYR A 132 2.47 -1.58 -12.91
CA TYR A 132 1.98 -2.86 -12.39
C TYR A 132 1.89 -3.95 -13.47
N ALA A 133 1.55 -3.58 -14.70
CA ALA A 133 1.57 -4.52 -15.84
C ALA A 133 2.97 -5.05 -16.11
N ARG A 134 4.01 -4.21 -16.02
CA ARG A 134 5.41 -4.66 -16.17
C ARG A 134 5.83 -5.60 -15.03
N TYR A 135 5.47 -5.32 -13.79
CA TYR A 135 5.72 -6.28 -12.70
C TYR A 135 4.99 -7.62 -12.91
N ALA A 136 3.76 -7.59 -13.44
CA ALA A 136 2.99 -8.80 -13.71
C ALA A 136 3.67 -9.74 -14.72
N ALA A 137 4.52 -9.23 -15.61
CA ALA A 137 5.28 -10.03 -16.57
C ALA A 137 6.26 -11.01 -15.89
N LEU A 138 6.71 -10.72 -14.67
CA LEU A 138 7.52 -11.64 -13.85
C LEU A 138 6.69 -12.77 -13.22
N SER A 139 5.36 -12.75 -13.38
CA SER A 139 4.43 -13.71 -12.78
C SER A 139 4.60 -13.86 -11.26
N PRO A 140 4.67 -12.77 -10.48
CA PRO A 140 4.76 -12.86 -9.03
C PRO A 140 3.50 -13.47 -8.41
N HIS A 141 3.58 -13.93 -7.16
CA HIS A 141 2.44 -14.44 -6.41
C HIS A 141 1.41 -13.35 -6.14
N ILE A 142 1.84 -12.24 -5.55
CA ILE A 142 1.00 -11.07 -5.27
C ILE A 142 1.75 -9.79 -5.64
N LEU A 143 1.04 -8.86 -6.29
CA LEU A 143 1.44 -7.46 -6.44
C LEU A 143 0.70 -6.62 -5.40
N TRP A 144 1.43 -6.01 -4.49
CA TRP A 144 0.85 -5.21 -3.42
C TRP A 144 0.78 -3.73 -3.81
N VAL A 145 -0.41 -3.14 -3.68
CA VAL A 145 -0.63 -1.69 -3.71
C VAL A 145 -0.54 -1.21 -2.27
N GLU A 146 0.34 -0.26 -2.01
CA GLU A 146 0.65 0.23 -0.68
C GLU A 146 -0.47 1.08 -0.06
N ASP A 147 -0.36 1.36 1.22
CA ASP A 147 -1.43 2.01 1.97
C ASP A 147 -1.56 3.52 1.69
N ASP A 148 -0.59 4.12 0.98
CA ASP A 148 -0.69 5.48 0.43
C ASP A 148 -1.70 5.60 -0.73
N PHE A 149 -2.34 4.49 -1.12
CA PHE A 149 -3.50 4.47 -2.02
C PHE A 149 -4.75 5.01 -1.31
N ARG A 150 -4.70 6.29 -0.95
CA ARG A 150 -5.69 7.01 -0.12
C ARG A 150 -5.72 8.50 -0.48
N LEU A 151 -6.65 9.27 0.12
CA LEU A 151 -6.79 10.71 -0.10
C LEU A 151 -6.48 11.56 1.15
N HIS A 152 -5.80 10.99 2.14
CA HIS A 152 -5.41 11.68 3.37
C HIS A 152 -3.94 11.43 3.71
N ASN A 153 -3.38 12.22 4.64
CA ASN A 153 -2.02 12.08 5.16
C ASN A 153 -0.94 12.00 4.07
N HIS A 154 -0.94 12.98 3.16
CA HIS A 154 0.09 13.17 2.15
C HIS A 154 0.84 14.47 2.47
N ASP A 155 1.85 14.39 3.32
CA ASP A 155 2.64 15.58 3.65
C ASP A 155 3.26 16.22 2.41
N PRO A 156 3.25 17.57 2.29
CA PRO A 156 2.90 18.58 3.31
C PRO A 156 1.43 19.03 3.27
N LEU A 157 0.54 18.27 2.64
CA LEU A 157 -0.87 18.66 2.50
C LEU A 157 -1.64 18.51 3.81
N HIS A 158 -2.59 19.41 4.03
CA HIS A 158 -3.60 19.25 5.05
C HIS A 158 -4.59 18.15 4.66
N TRP A 159 -5.28 17.60 5.66
CA TRP A 159 -6.20 16.50 5.48
C TRP A 159 -7.33 16.82 4.47
N GLY A 160 -7.79 15.82 3.73
CA GLY A 160 -9.03 15.89 2.96
C GLY A 160 -8.86 16.16 1.46
N GLY A 161 -7.75 15.77 0.83
CA GLY A 161 -7.60 15.89 -0.63
C GLY A 161 -8.67 15.15 -1.44
N CYS A 162 -8.81 15.33 -2.77
CA CYS A 162 -8.09 16.33 -3.55
C CYS A 162 -9.03 17.45 -4.00
N PHE A 163 -8.58 18.71 -3.94
CA PHE A 163 -9.34 19.88 -4.36
C PHE A 163 -8.68 20.59 -5.58
N CYS A 164 -7.94 19.85 -6.39
CA CYS A 164 -7.36 20.38 -7.62
C CYS A 164 -8.44 20.76 -8.64
N ARG A 165 -8.05 21.49 -9.68
CA ARG A 165 -8.99 21.97 -10.71
C ARG A 165 -9.88 20.87 -11.32
N ALA A 166 -9.40 19.62 -11.43
CA ALA A 166 -10.21 18.51 -11.97
C ALA A 166 -11.29 18.08 -10.97
N HIS A 167 -10.92 17.90 -9.70
CA HIS A 167 -11.87 17.58 -8.65
C HIS A 167 -12.90 18.69 -8.45
N MET A 168 -12.46 19.97 -8.40
CA MET A 168 -13.38 21.10 -8.25
C MET A 168 -14.40 21.19 -9.40
N ARG A 169 -14.01 20.91 -10.63
CA ARG A 169 -14.96 20.84 -11.76
C ARG A 169 -16.00 19.72 -11.56
N GLU A 170 -15.58 18.57 -11.08
CA GLU A 170 -16.52 17.45 -10.83
C GLU A 170 -17.45 17.75 -9.65
N TYR A 171 -16.96 18.36 -8.59
CA TYR A 171 -17.79 18.82 -7.47
C TYR A 171 -18.82 19.86 -7.92
N ALA A 172 -18.40 20.86 -8.68
CA ALA A 172 -19.27 21.91 -9.24
C ALA A 172 -20.35 21.31 -10.13
N ARG A 173 -19.98 20.38 -11.01
CA ARG A 173 -20.91 19.68 -11.91
C ARG A 173 -21.99 18.91 -11.11
N ARG A 174 -21.59 18.17 -10.06
CA ARG A 174 -22.53 17.41 -9.22
C ARG A 174 -23.38 18.29 -8.33
N ALA A 175 -22.85 19.41 -7.89
CA ALA A 175 -23.59 20.40 -7.12
C ALA A 175 -24.54 21.25 -7.97
N GLY A 176 -24.48 21.16 -9.32
CA GLY A 176 -25.25 22.02 -10.22
C GLY A 176 -24.86 23.50 -10.10
N LYS A 177 -23.60 23.79 -9.70
CA LYS A 177 -23.11 25.13 -9.42
C LYS A 177 -21.78 25.39 -10.13
N PRO A 178 -21.77 25.84 -11.38
CA PRO A 178 -20.55 26.02 -12.19
C PRO A 178 -19.50 26.94 -11.56
N GLU A 179 -19.92 27.94 -10.80
CA GLU A 179 -19.07 28.93 -10.12
C GLU A 179 -18.66 28.53 -8.70
N LEU A 180 -18.86 27.26 -8.31
CA LEU A 180 -18.53 26.76 -6.98
C LEU A 180 -17.04 26.94 -6.68
N THR A 181 -16.74 27.73 -5.65
CA THR A 181 -15.37 27.93 -5.18
C THR A 181 -14.95 26.81 -4.22
N ARG A 182 -13.63 26.60 -4.10
CA ARG A 182 -13.08 25.63 -3.14
C ARG A 182 -13.48 26.01 -1.71
N GLU A 183 -13.33 27.29 -1.35
CA GLU A 183 -13.63 27.81 -0.01
C GLU A 183 -15.09 27.57 0.36
N GLU A 184 -16.00 27.79 -0.57
CA GLU A 184 -17.42 27.53 -0.38
C GLU A 184 -17.70 26.03 -0.20
N PHE A 185 -17.09 25.21 -1.06
CA PHE A 185 -17.29 23.77 -1.03
C PHE A 185 -16.75 23.15 0.28
N VAL A 186 -15.52 23.52 0.69
CA VAL A 186 -14.90 23.09 1.95
C VAL A 186 -15.70 23.54 3.15
N ARG A 187 -16.19 24.78 3.17
CA ARG A 187 -17.06 25.27 4.23
C ARG A 187 -18.32 24.40 4.39
N GLY A 188 -18.94 24.00 3.27
CA GLY A 188 -20.09 23.10 3.29
C GLY A 188 -19.73 21.70 3.80
N ILE A 189 -18.60 21.13 3.37
CA ILE A 189 -18.13 19.81 3.85
C ILE A 189 -17.92 19.82 5.36
N LEU A 190 -17.30 20.87 5.91
CA LEU A 190 -16.88 20.96 7.31
C LEU A 190 -17.94 21.60 8.23
N GLN A 191 -19.08 22.00 7.69
CA GLN A 191 -20.16 22.60 8.45
C GLN A 191 -20.55 21.72 9.65
N PRO A 192 -20.60 22.29 10.87
CA PRO A 192 -21.12 21.56 12.04
C PRO A 192 -22.65 21.44 12.00
N GLY A 193 -23.18 20.46 12.73
CA GLY A 193 -24.62 20.21 12.81
C GLY A 193 -25.14 19.38 11.64
N GLU A 194 -26.18 19.88 10.95
CA GLU A 194 -26.75 19.17 9.81
C GLU A 194 -25.75 18.97 8.67
N VAL A 195 -25.78 17.76 8.10
CA VAL A 195 -24.85 17.38 7.02
C VAL A 195 -25.20 18.14 5.73
N HIS A 196 -24.28 18.99 5.29
CA HIS A 196 -24.45 19.70 4.02
C HIS A 196 -24.37 18.73 2.83
N PRO A 197 -25.16 18.90 1.76
CA PRO A 197 -25.14 18.05 0.56
C PRO A 197 -23.75 17.91 -0.09
N TYR A 198 -22.88 18.92 0.02
CA TYR A 198 -21.51 18.87 -0.50
C TYR A 198 -20.65 17.78 0.12
N ARG A 199 -20.90 17.41 1.40
CA ARG A 199 -20.18 16.30 2.04
C ARG A 199 -20.46 14.97 1.32
N LYS A 200 -21.71 14.72 0.92
CA LYS A 200 -22.04 13.53 0.14
C LYS A 200 -21.38 13.55 -1.24
N ILE A 201 -21.40 14.69 -1.93
CA ILE A 201 -20.73 14.85 -3.23
C ILE A 201 -19.24 14.56 -3.12
N TRP A 202 -18.57 15.12 -2.12
CA TRP A 202 -17.15 14.91 -1.86
C TRP A 202 -16.81 13.43 -1.63
N LEU A 203 -17.55 12.76 -0.73
CA LEU A 203 -17.35 11.35 -0.42
C LEU A 203 -17.63 10.44 -1.62
N ASP A 204 -18.65 10.73 -2.41
CA ASP A 204 -18.99 9.94 -3.60
C ASP A 204 -17.93 10.08 -4.68
N VAL A 205 -17.43 11.28 -4.96
CA VAL A 205 -16.37 11.52 -5.94
C VAL A 205 -15.07 10.83 -5.51
N ASN A 206 -14.69 10.93 -4.25
CA ASN A 206 -13.53 10.25 -3.71
C ASN A 206 -13.64 8.73 -3.89
N ARG A 207 -14.78 8.16 -3.49
CA ARG A 207 -15.08 6.73 -3.60
C ARG A 207 -14.98 6.23 -5.03
N GLU A 208 -15.65 6.90 -5.94
CA GLU A 208 -15.69 6.53 -7.35
C GLU A 208 -14.34 6.65 -8.02
N THR A 209 -13.59 7.73 -7.73
CA THR A 209 -12.25 7.96 -8.27
C THR A 209 -11.30 6.83 -7.87
N MET A 210 -11.24 6.52 -6.58
CA MET A 210 -10.34 5.47 -6.07
C MET A 210 -10.76 4.06 -6.54
N THR A 211 -12.06 3.81 -6.63
CA THR A 211 -12.59 2.53 -7.15
C THR A 211 -12.28 2.35 -8.63
N ALA A 212 -12.47 3.38 -9.45
CA ALA A 212 -12.14 3.34 -10.88
C ALA A 212 -10.65 3.13 -11.13
N LEU A 213 -9.82 3.82 -10.37
CA LEU A 213 -8.35 3.66 -10.42
C LEU A 213 -7.93 2.23 -10.06
N ALA A 214 -8.49 1.66 -8.99
CA ALA A 214 -8.24 0.28 -8.60
C ALA A 214 -8.62 -0.71 -9.73
N GLY A 215 -9.77 -0.49 -10.38
CA GLY A 215 -10.18 -1.29 -11.53
C GLY A 215 -9.23 -1.20 -12.71
N ARG A 216 -8.67 0.00 -12.97
CA ARG A 216 -7.69 0.21 -14.04
C ARG A 216 -6.39 -0.57 -13.79
N ILE A 217 -5.89 -0.55 -12.55
CA ILE A 217 -4.69 -1.31 -12.15
C ILE A 217 -4.95 -2.81 -12.29
N GLY A 218 -6.02 -3.33 -11.70
CA GLY A 218 -6.36 -4.76 -11.77
C GLY A 218 -6.53 -5.27 -13.20
N GLN A 219 -7.19 -4.50 -14.07
CA GLN A 219 -7.37 -4.84 -15.48
C GLN A 219 -6.03 -4.87 -16.23
N ALA A 220 -5.15 -3.90 -16.01
CA ALA A 220 -3.83 -3.86 -16.64
C ALA A 220 -2.98 -5.08 -16.27
N VAL A 221 -2.97 -5.47 -15.01
CA VAL A 221 -2.30 -6.71 -14.54
C VAL A 221 -2.94 -7.94 -15.19
N ARG A 222 -4.28 -8.02 -15.20
CA ARG A 222 -5.03 -9.16 -15.74
C ARG A 222 -4.78 -9.40 -17.22
N GLN A 223 -4.54 -8.34 -18.00
CA GLN A 223 -4.21 -8.44 -19.43
C GLN A 223 -2.85 -9.08 -19.67
N VAL A 224 -1.89 -8.89 -18.76
CA VAL A 224 -0.54 -9.47 -18.85
C VAL A 224 -0.51 -10.88 -18.25
N SER A 225 -1.07 -11.04 -17.06
CA SER A 225 -1.09 -12.33 -16.36
C SER A 225 -2.45 -12.60 -15.71
N PRO A 226 -3.14 -13.68 -16.12
CA PRO A 226 -4.42 -14.04 -15.56
C PRO A 226 -4.32 -14.65 -14.14
N THR A 227 -3.15 -15.01 -13.68
CA THR A 227 -2.93 -15.71 -12.39
C THR A 227 -2.39 -14.80 -11.29
N VAL A 228 -1.69 -13.72 -11.65
CA VAL A 228 -1.13 -12.77 -10.69
C VAL A 228 -2.26 -12.06 -9.93
N LYS A 229 -2.18 -12.08 -8.61
CA LYS A 229 -3.11 -11.38 -7.73
C LYS A 229 -2.65 -9.95 -7.46
N VAL A 230 -3.59 -9.02 -7.33
CA VAL A 230 -3.30 -7.66 -6.86
C VAL A 230 -3.96 -7.45 -5.51
N GLY A 231 -3.14 -7.22 -4.50
CA GLY A 231 -3.57 -7.00 -3.11
C GLY A 231 -3.50 -5.54 -2.71
N LEU A 232 -4.30 -5.15 -1.71
CA LEU A 232 -4.25 -3.82 -1.08
C LEU A 232 -3.63 -3.93 0.31
N MET A 233 -2.60 -3.18 0.55
CA MET A 233 -2.14 -2.88 1.90
C MET A 233 -2.97 -1.73 2.48
N SER A 234 -3.32 -1.80 3.74
CA SER A 234 -4.18 -0.78 4.36
C SER A 234 -3.81 -0.53 5.81
N SER A 235 -3.99 0.70 6.22
CA SER A 235 -3.77 1.18 7.58
C SER A 235 -5.11 1.31 8.34
N VAL A 236 -5.22 2.28 9.20
CA VAL A 236 -6.31 2.43 10.17
C VAL A 236 -7.67 2.70 9.50
N PRO A 237 -8.69 1.81 9.65
CA PRO A 237 -9.90 1.83 8.83
C PRO A 237 -10.77 3.08 9.04
N TYR A 238 -10.84 3.64 10.24
CA TYR A 238 -11.69 4.81 10.51
C TYR A 238 -11.18 6.09 9.80
N ILE A 239 -9.88 6.22 9.59
CA ILE A 239 -9.32 7.36 8.83
C ILE A 239 -9.71 7.22 7.34
N HIS A 240 -9.59 6.03 6.79
CA HIS A 240 -10.03 5.76 5.41
C HIS A 240 -11.54 5.93 5.21
N ALA A 241 -12.35 5.52 6.20
CA ALA A 241 -13.79 5.70 6.15
C ALA A 241 -14.17 7.20 6.08
N ALA A 242 -13.42 8.06 6.76
CA ALA A 242 -13.65 9.50 6.76
C ALA A 242 -13.43 10.17 5.39
N GLU A 243 -12.65 9.56 4.49
CA GLU A 243 -12.46 10.03 3.10
C GLU A 243 -13.45 9.40 2.10
N GLY A 244 -14.35 8.54 2.56
CA GLY A 244 -15.35 7.87 1.72
C GLY A 244 -14.87 6.59 1.05
N ARG A 245 -13.82 5.93 1.53
CA ARG A 245 -13.28 4.70 0.95
C ARG A 245 -14.35 3.61 0.77
N SER A 246 -14.40 3.01 -0.40
CA SER A 246 -15.14 1.77 -0.67
C SER A 246 -14.19 0.58 -0.63
N TRP A 247 -14.15 -0.12 0.49
CA TRP A 247 -13.35 -1.33 0.63
C TRP A 247 -13.71 -2.38 -0.43
N TYR A 248 -15.01 -2.64 -0.61
CA TYR A 248 -15.50 -3.54 -1.65
C TYR A 248 -15.10 -3.11 -3.05
N GLY A 249 -15.32 -1.82 -3.38
CA GLY A 249 -15.04 -1.29 -4.72
C GLY A 249 -13.56 -1.38 -5.07
N ILE A 250 -12.69 -0.96 -4.16
CA ILE A 250 -11.24 -0.97 -4.38
C ILE A 250 -10.73 -2.41 -4.49
N LEU A 251 -11.05 -3.28 -3.52
CA LEU A 251 -10.55 -4.65 -3.51
C LEU A 251 -11.04 -5.46 -4.70
N ARG A 252 -12.32 -5.36 -5.08
CA ARG A 252 -12.84 -6.02 -6.28
C ARG A 252 -12.27 -5.45 -7.57
N GLY A 253 -12.01 -4.14 -7.60
CA GLY A 253 -11.33 -3.47 -8.71
C GLY A 253 -9.93 -4.03 -8.93
N LEU A 254 -9.11 -4.07 -7.88
CA LEU A 254 -7.76 -4.64 -7.92
C LEU A 254 -7.78 -6.13 -8.29
N ALA A 255 -8.71 -6.89 -7.72
CA ALA A 255 -8.83 -8.33 -7.95
C ALA A 255 -9.19 -8.69 -9.40
N ALA A 256 -9.85 -7.81 -10.15
CA ALA A 256 -10.23 -8.01 -11.55
C ALA A 256 -10.84 -9.41 -11.84
N GLY A 257 -11.74 -9.87 -10.96
CA GLY A 257 -12.43 -11.15 -11.09
C GLY A 257 -11.80 -12.33 -10.36
N GLN A 258 -10.63 -12.14 -9.70
CA GLN A 258 -10.05 -13.10 -8.77
C GLN A 258 -10.58 -12.88 -7.34
N PRO A 259 -10.31 -13.78 -6.37
CA PRO A 259 -10.51 -13.47 -4.96
C PRO A 259 -9.70 -12.23 -4.56
N PRO A 260 -10.31 -11.26 -3.87
CA PRO A 260 -9.59 -10.10 -3.36
C PRO A 260 -8.50 -10.50 -2.35
N VAL A 261 -7.43 -9.71 -2.29
CA VAL A 261 -6.33 -9.92 -1.34
C VAL A 261 -6.10 -8.64 -0.54
N SER A 262 -5.96 -8.75 0.77
CA SER A 262 -5.74 -7.59 1.64
C SER A 262 -4.72 -7.86 2.73
N ARG A 263 -3.75 -6.97 2.84
CA ARG A 263 -2.91 -6.82 4.03
C ARG A 263 -3.63 -5.85 4.97
N ILE A 264 -4.17 -6.36 6.05
CA ILE A 264 -4.80 -5.54 7.09
C ILE A 264 -3.79 -5.15 8.16
N HIS A 265 -3.96 -3.94 8.69
CA HIS A 265 -3.10 -3.44 9.73
C HIS A 265 -3.24 -4.23 11.04
N LEU A 266 -2.11 -4.65 11.64
CA LEU A 266 -2.04 -5.06 13.03
C LEU A 266 -1.52 -3.88 13.86
N PRO A 267 -2.17 -3.53 14.99
CA PRO A 267 -1.67 -2.49 15.87
C PRO A 267 -0.38 -2.91 16.56
N ALA A 268 0.32 -1.93 17.14
CA ALA A 268 1.52 -2.08 17.94
C ALA A 268 2.75 -2.60 17.17
N TYR A 269 3.34 -1.70 16.39
CA TYR A 269 4.68 -1.88 15.84
C TYR A 269 5.77 -1.97 16.94
N GLN A 270 5.46 -1.48 18.13
CA GLN A 270 6.35 -1.45 19.29
C GLN A 270 5.65 -2.06 20.52
N GLU A 271 6.44 -2.61 21.45
CA GLU A 271 5.94 -3.17 22.72
C GLU A 271 5.89 -2.11 23.84
N THR A 272 5.29 -0.94 23.55
CA THR A 272 5.22 0.15 24.54
C THR A 272 4.02 0.03 25.48
N ALA A 273 2.95 -0.63 25.06
CA ALA A 273 1.73 -0.80 25.84
C ALA A 273 1.04 -2.14 25.54
N PRO A 274 1.68 -3.29 25.86
CA PRO A 274 1.19 -4.62 25.45
C PRO A 274 -0.20 -4.94 26.02
N GLY A 275 -0.53 -4.45 27.21
CA GLY A 275 -1.85 -4.66 27.83
C GLY A 275 -3.02 -4.03 27.06
N GLN A 276 -2.77 -3.08 26.18
CA GLN A 276 -3.79 -2.45 25.34
C GLN A 276 -3.93 -3.12 23.96
N TYR A 277 -3.11 -4.10 23.65
CA TYR A 277 -3.04 -4.69 22.30
C TYR A 277 -4.40 -5.24 21.86
N LEU A 278 -5.08 -6.04 22.65
CA LEU A 278 -6.36 -6.65 22.28
C LEU A 278 -7.46 -5.61 22.03
N LEU A 279 -7.47 -4.51 22.78
CA LEU A 279 -8.40 -3.42 22.52
C LEU A 279 -8.13 -2.79 21.15
N ARG A 280 -6.87 -2.46 20.87
CA ARG A 280 -6.46 -1.87 19.58
C ARG A 280 -6.67 -2.87 18.44
N PHE A 281 -6.40 -4.16 18.65
CA PHE A 281 -6.65 -5.21 17.68
C PHE A 281 -8.14 -5.27 17.28
N ASN A 282 -9.05 -5.18 18.23
CA ASN A 282 -10.47 -5.12 17.92
C ASN A 282 -10.85 -3.85 17.15
N MET A 283 -10.35 -2.69 17.57
CA MET A 283 -10.65 -1.40 16.95
C MET A 283 -10.07 -1.24 15.55
N VAL A 284 -8.99 -1.92 15.22
CA VAL A 284 -8.28 -1.78 13.95
C VAL A 284 -8.43 -3.03 13.10
N SER A 285 -7.86 -4.16 13.53
CA SER A 285 -7.75 -5.35 12.71
C SER A 285 -9.09 -6.06 12.49
N MET A 286 -9.87 -6.27 13.55
CA MET A 286 -11.20 -6.88 13.46
C MET A 286 -12.19 -5.96 12.72
N HIS A 287 -12.12 -4.66 12.95
CA HIS A 287 -12.93 -3.68 12.21
C HIS A 287 -12.55 -3.68 10.72
N ASN A 288 -11.23 -3.67 10.40
CA ASN A 288 -10.77 -3.77 9.03
C ASN A 288 -11.31 -5.05 8.37
N ARG A 289 -11.17 -6.20 9.03
CA ARG A 289 -11.73 -7.49 8.55
C ARG A 289 -13.22 -7.41 8.23
N ALA A 290 -14.01 -6.73 9.07
CA ALA A 290 -15.46 -6.59 8.88
C ALA A 290 -15.85 -5.73 7.67
N LEU A 291 -14.95 -4.89 7.17
CA LEU A 291 -15.17 -4.03 6.01
C LEU A 291 -14.82 -4.71 4.67
N LEU A 292 -14.15 -5.87 4.71
CA LEU A 292 -13.69 -6.56 3.51
C LEU A 292 -14.77 -7.49 2.92
N PRO A 293 -14.74 -7.76 1.61
CA PRO A 293 -15.52 -8.84 1.03
C PRO A 293 -15.28 -10.16 1.76
N PRO A 294 -16.31 -11.00 1.99
CA PRO A 294 -16.16 -12.26 2.75
C PRO A 294 -15.10 -13.21 2.20
N GLU A 295 -14.95 -13.24 0.87
CA GLU A 295 -14.02 -14.09 0.12
C GLU A 295 -12.58 -13.57 0.10
N THR A 296 -12.29 -12.45 0.78
CA THR A 296 -10.95 -11.83 0.77
C THR A 296 -9.92 -12.73 1.45
N GLU A 297 -8.83 -13.00 0.74
CA GLU A 297 -7.63 -13.60 1.31
C GLU A 297 -6.91 -12.57 2.19
N ILE A 298 -6.67 -12.90 3.46
CA ILE A 298 -6.18 -11.96 4.46
C ILE A 298 -4.76 -12.30 4.88
N TYR A 299 -3.88 -11.32 4.80
CA TYR A 299 -2.50 -11.32 5.24
C TYR A 299 -2.28 -10.15 6.21
N PRO A 300 -2.48 -10.33 7.53
CA PRO A 300 -2.22 -9.24 8.47
C PRO A 300 -0.75 -8.81 8.44
N GLU A 301 -0.52 -7.55 8.79
CA GLU A 301 0.82 -6.98 8.87
C GLU A 301 1.42 -7.18 10.24
N LEU A 302 2.46 -8.01 10.32
CA LEU A 302 3.34 -7.99 11.47
C LEU A 302 4.55 -7.13 11.12
N GLU A 303 4.78 -6.05 11.87
CA GLU A 303 5.86 -5.11 11.62
C GLU A 303 6.55 -4.71 12.92
N ASN A 304 7.87 -4.57 12.89
CA ASN A 304 8.73 -4.25 14.03
C ASN A 304 9.32 -2.83 13.94
N TYR A 305 8.53 -1.85 13.53
CA TYR A 305 8.99 -0.46 13.50
C TYR A 305 9.33 0.08 14.91
N PRO A 306 10.43 0.79 15.15
CA PRO A 306 11.41 1.33 14.18
C PRO A 306 12.60 0.40 13.87
N TYR A 307 12.41 -0.89 13.85
CA TYR A 307 13.39 -1.91 13.45
C TYR A 307 14.67 -1.91 14.32
N SER A 308 14.50 -1.67 15.60
CA SER A 308 15.58 -1.77 16.58
C SER A 308 15.42 -3.01 17.46
N LEU A 309 16.54 -3.56 17.96
CA LEU A 309 16.58 -4.78 18.79
C LEU A 309 15.63 -4.77 19.99
N PHE A 310 15.28 -3.59 20.50
CA PHE A 310 14.47 -3.43 21.70
C PHE A 310 13.09 -2.84 21.45
N ALA A 311 12.68 -2.68 20.19
CA ALA A 311 11.35 -2.16 19.84
C ALA A 311 10.25 -3.13 20.23
N LYS A 312 10.48 -4.44 20.07
CA LYS A 312 9.52 -5.51 20.33
C LYS A 312 10.23 -6.81 20.72
N SER A 313 9.71 -7.49 21.74
CA SER A 313 10.22 -8.78 22.11
C SER A 313 9.72 -9.90 21.16
N ARG A 314 10.49 -10.97 21.01
CA ARG A 314 10.05 -12.17 20.30
C ARG A 314 8.79 -12.79 20.92
N ALA A 315 8.64 -12.69 22.23
CA ALA A 315 7.43 -13.14 22.94
C ALA A 315 6.19 -12.36 22.50
N PHE A 316 6.30 -11.03 22.36
CA PHE A 316 5.21 -10.19 21.90
C PHE A 316 4.92 -10.40 20.41
N THR A 317 5.96 -10.54 19.57
CA THR A 317 5.81 -10.92 18.16
C THR A 317 5.02 -12.22 18.02
N ARG A 318 5.40 -13.27 18.78
CA ARG A 318 4.63 -14.54 18.84
C ARG A 318 3.19 -14.34 19.30
N PHE A 319 2.96 -13.50 20.30
CA PHE A 319 1.62 -13.18 20.76
C PHE A 319 0.77 -12.50 19.66
N GLN A 320 1.35 -11.59 18.89
CA GLN A 320 0.66 -10.97 17.75
C GLN A 320 0.28 -12.00 16.67
N LEU A 321 1.18 -12.93 16.34
CA LEU A 321 0.90 -14.02 15.41
C LEU A 321 -0.30 -14.86 15.90
N LEU A 322 -0.28 -15.30 17.15
CA LEU A 322 -1.35 -16.13 17.72
C LEU A 322 -2.68 -15.37 17.83
N SER A 323 -2.66 -14.11 18.25
CA SER A 323 -3.87 -13.31 18.42
C SER A 323 -4.53 -12.92 17.07
N SER A 324 -3.82 -13.05 15.96
CA SER A 324 -4.37 -12.78 14.63
C SER A 324 -5.18 -13.94 14.04
N LEU A 325 -5.05 -15.15 14.55
CA LEU A 325 -5.74 -16.34 14.03
C LEU A 325 -7.27 -16.20 13.83
N PRO A 326 -8.02 -15.47 14.71
CA PRO A 326 -9.45 -15.27 14.51
C PRO A 326 -9.83 -14.45 13.26
N LEU A 327 -8.87 -13.84 12.57
CA LEU A 327 -9.13 -13.07 11.33
C LEU A 327 -9.44 -13.94 10.12
N ASN A 328 -9.37 -15.26 10.22
CA ASN A 328 -9.51 -16.21 9.11
C ASN A 328 -8.43 -15.95 8.02
N LEU A 329 -7.19 -16.22 8.40
CA LEU A 329 -6.01 -15.87 7.63
C LEU A 329 -5.72 -16.83 6.47
N LYS A 330 -5.26 -16.29 5.35
CA LYS A 330 -4.57 -17.00 4.29
C LYS A 330 -3.05 -17.09 4.56
N GLY A 331 -2.50 -16.08 5.20
CA GLY A 331 -1.09 -15.95 5.53
C GLY A 331 -0.82 -14.78 6.45
N MET A 332 0.44 -14.36 6.50
CA MET A 332 0.93 -13.20 7.26
C MET A 332 1.99 -12.48 6.45
N THR A 333 1.94 -11.16 6.37
CA THR A 333 3.10 -10.37 5.94
C THR A 333 3.96 -10.03 7.15
N ILE A 334 5.26 -10.28 7.05
CA ILE A 334 6.20 -10.17 8.16
C ILE A 334 7.31 -9.18 7.79
N ASP A 335 7.36 -8.05 8.49
CA ASP A 335 8.36 -7.00 8.34
C ASP A 335 9.17 -6.88 9.64
N LEU A 336 10.37 -7.42 9.63
CA LEU A 336 11.20 -7.60 10.82
C LEU A 336 12.41 -6.69 10.85
N PHE A 337 12.89 -6.24 9.70
CA PHE A 337 14.13 -5.50 9.52
C PHE A 337 13.86 -4.15 8.86
N ASP A 338 14.84 -3.25 8.92
CA ASP A 338 14.64 -1.88 8.42
C ASP A 338 14.44 -1.81 6.90
N LEU A 339 13.79 -0.72 6.47
CA LEU A 339 13.47 -0.46 5.06
C LEU A 339 14.54 0.36 4.33
N ASN A 340 15.62 0.76 5.03
CA ASN A 340 16.71 1.51 4.41
C ASN A 340 17.76 0.62 3.71
N GLY A 341 17.47 -0.68 3.60
CA GLY A 341 18.31 -1.64 2.90
C GLY A 341 19.50 -2.15 3.71
N SER A 342 19.54 -1.99 5.04
CA SER A 342 20.59 -2.56 5.89
C SER A 342 20.66 -4.08 5.86
N GLY A 343 19.53 -4.72 5.46
CA GLY A 343 19.46 -6.15 5.24
C GLY A 343 19.01 -6.97 6.46
N ILE A 344 19.21 -8.29 6.37
CA ILE A 344 18.75 -9.27 7.37
C ILE A 344 19.75 -9.35 8.54
N VAL A 345 19.26 -9.16 9.76
CA VAL A 345 20.05 -9.21 11.00
C VAL A 345 19.82 -10.55 11.71
N PHE A 346 20.66 -11.54 11.45
CA PHE A 346 20.55 -12.89 12.03
C PHE A 346 20.71 -12.91 13.55
N SER A 347 21.44 -11.96 14.14
CA SER A 347 21.57 -11.87 15.61
C SER A 347 20.26 -11.56 16.33
N ASP A 348 19.23 -11.07 15.63
CA ASP A 348 17.92 -10.81 16.21
C ASP A 348 17.12 -12.06 16.51
N GLY A 349 17.51 -13.21 15.91
CA GLY A 349 16.93 -14.52 16.21
C GLY A 349 15.50 -14.71 15.74
N TYR A 350 15.16 -14.16 14.57
CA TYR A 350 13.86 -14.35 13.89
C TYR A 350 13.87 -15.52 12.88
N GLN A 351 15.01 -16.12 12.62
CA GLN A 351 15.16 -17.32 11.80
C GLN A 351 14.66 -18.58 12.51
#